data_d81d8879342269b53f1f48067b1c4581
#
_entry.id   d81d8879342269b53f1f48067b1c4581
#
_cell.length_a   1.000
_cell.length_b   1.000
_cell.length_c   1.000
_cell.angle_alpha   90.00
_cell.angle_beta   90.00
_cell.angle_gamma   90.00
#
_symmetry.space_group_name_H-M   'P 1'
#
loop_
_entity.id
_entity.type
_entity.pdbx_description
1 polymer ?
#
loop_
_entity_poly.entity_id
_entity_poly.type
_entity_poly.pdbx_seq_one_letter_code
_entity_poly.pdbx_strand_id
1 'polypeptide(L)'
;MTENEAIAKVSSKLDAIFADLEKKKILYDSSVSTLEKAELTKKSNQIKFEMGMLGRAEYEAAQMMYISYEASARLAAVNLLSAVNTYNWAMQGILSLS
;
A
#
# COMPACT_ATOMS: atom_id res chain seq x y z
N MET A 1 35.32 16.07 0.69
CA MET A 1 33.97 16.34 1.20
C MET A 1 34.05 16.89 2.59
N THR A 2 33.45 18.04 2.85
CA THR A 2 33.40 18.62 4.18
C THR A 2 32.39 17.91 5.05
N GLU A 3 32.53 18.04 6.37
CA GLU A 3 31.59 17.49 7.32
C GLU A 3 30.14 17.99 7.07
N ASN A 4 30.00 19.28 6.76
CA ASN A 4 28.69 19.88 6.45
C ASN A 4 28.08 19.31 5.20
N GLU A 5 28.88 19.02 4.18
CA GLU A 5 28.38 18.37 2.95
C GLU A 5 27.91 16.95 3.22
N ALA A 6 28.63 16.20 4.06
CA ALA A 6 28.25 14.85 4.43
C ALA A 6 26.93 14.84 5.20
N ILE A 7 26.77 15.77 6.16
CA ILE A 7 25.54 15.92 6.93
C ILE A 7 24.37 16.29 6.01
N ALA A 8 24.57 17.21 5.07
CA ALA A 8 23.56 17.63 4.13
C ALA A 8 23.10 16.47 3.24
N LYS A 9 24.02 15.63 2.77
CA LYS A 9 23.68 14.44 1.96
C LYS A 9 22.87 13.42 2.74
N VAL A 10 23.26 13.13 3.97
CA VAL A 10 22.54 12.18 4.83
C VAL A 10 21.14 12.71 5.12
N SER A 11 21.02 13.99 5.46
CA SER A 11 19.73 14.63 5.72
C SER A 11 18.82 14.58 4.50
N SER A 12 19.37 14.87 3.31
CA SER A 12 18.61 14.82 2.06
C SER A 12 18.12 13.40 1.75
N LYS A 13 18.95 12.38 1.94
CA LYS A 13 18.55 10.98 1.76
C LYS A 13 17.48 10.56 2.74
N LEU A 14 17.61 10.98 4.00
CA LEU A 14 16.62 10.65 5.02
C LEU A 14 15.26 11.28 4.70
N ASP A 15 15.26 12.53 4.26
CA ASP A 15 14.03 13.22 3.84
C ASP A 15 13.36 12.51 2.69
N ALA A 16 14.13 12.04 1.69
CA ALA A 16 13.61 11.30 0.56
C ALA A 16 13.01 9.95 0.99
N ILE A 17 13.67 9.24 1.89
CA ILE A 17 13.19 7.97 2.43
C ILE A 17 11.89 8.16 3.22
N PHE A 18 11.84 9.22 4.02
CA PHE A 18 10.64 9.55 4.81
C PHE A 18 9.47 9.93 3.91
N ALA A 19 9.73 10.74 2.87
CA ALA A 19 8.70 11.11 1.90
C ALA A 19 8.15 9.90 1.16
N ASP A 20 9.01 8.95 0.77
CA ASP A 20 8.58 7.70 0.14
C ASP A 20 7.75 6.85 1.10
N LEU A 21 8.14 6.77 2.37
CA LEU A 21 7.39 6.05 3.40
C LEU A 21 5.98 6.63 3.55
N GLU A 22 5.84 7.94 3.62
CA GLU A 22 4.53 8.60 3.70
C GLU A 22 3.68 8.32 2.48
N LYS A 23 4.28 8.38 1.29
CA LYS A 23 3.60 8.05 0.03
C LYS A 23 3.07 6.62 0.04
N LYS A 24 3.89 5.66 0.46
CA LYS A 24 3.49 4.25 0.53
C LYS A 24 2.39 4.04 1.56
N LYS A 25 2.42 4.76 2.67
CA LYS A 25 1.37 4.70 3.68
C LYS A 25 0.04 5.22 3.14
N ILE A 26 0.06 6.33 2.41
CA ILE A 26 -1.14 6.89 1.79
C ILE A 26 -1.73 5.90 0.77
N LEU A 27 -0.88 5.29 -0.05
CA LEU A 27 -1.30 4.29 -1.04
C LEU A 27 -1.89 3.06 -0.36
N TYR A 28 -1.30 2.61 0.74
CA TYR A 28 -1.81 1.49 1.51
C TYR A 28 -3.19 1.81 2.10
N ASP A 29 -3.34 2.95 2.77
CA ASP A 29 -4.61 3.37 3.36
C ASP A 29 -5.71 3.49 2.31
N SER A 30 -5.37 4.03 1.14
CA SER A 30 -6.29 4.14 0.00
C SER A 30 -6.71 2.75 -0.50
N SER A 31 -5.77 1.82 -0.62
CA SER A 31 -6.07 0.46 -1.09
C SER A 31 -6.93 -0.32 -0.10
N VAL A 32 -6.72 -0.13 1.19
CA VAL A 32 -7.55 -0.74 2.25
C VAL A 32 -8.98 -0.20 2.18
N SER A 33 -9.12 1.11 2.03
CA SER A 33 -10.44 1.75 1.89
C SER A 33 -11.19 1.23 0.66
N THR A 34 -10.49 1.11 -0.47
CA THR A 34 -11.05 0.55 -1.70
C THR A 34 -11.48 -0.89 -1.51
N LEU A 35 -10.66 -1.70 -0.82
CA LEU A 35 -10.98 -3.10 -0.54
C LEU A 35 -12.21 -3.23 0.35
N GLU A 36 -12.35 -2.39 1.37
CA GLU A 36 -13.53 -2.39 2.24
C GLU A 36 -14.82 -2.13 1.45
N LYS A 37 -14.78 -1.16 0.54
CA LYS A 37 -15.91 -0.88 -0.35
C LYS A 37 -16.18 -2.05 -1.29
N ALA A 38 -15.12 -2.68 -1.79
CA ALA A 38 -15.23 -3.83 -2.68
C ALA A 38 -15.85 -5.03 -1.95
N GLU A 39 -15.56 -5.21 -0.66
CA GLU A 39 -16.19 -6.27 0.14
C GLU A 39 -17.70 -6.08 0.27
N LEU A 40 -18.15 -4.84 0.48
CA LEU A 40 -19.57 -4.51 0.53
C LEU A 40 -20.24 -4.79 -0.82
N THR A 41 -19.59 -4.41 -1.91
CA THR A 41 -20.07 -4.66 -3.27
C THR A 41 -20.12 -6.16 -3.56
N LYS A 42 -19.12 -6.92 -3.10
CA LYS A 42 -19.07 -8.37 -3.25
C LYS A 42 -20.28 -9.03 -2.57
N LYS A 43 -20.59 -8.63 -1.33
CA LYS A 43 -21.74 -9.15 -0.59
C LYS A 43 -23.05 -8.82 -1.30
N SER A 44 -23.19 -7.59 -1.78
CA SER A 44 -24.36 -7.15 -2.53
C SER A 44 -24.54 -7.97 -3.81
N ASN A 45 -23.47 -8.18 -4.56
CA ASN A 45 -23.51 -8.97 -5.80
C ASN A 45 -23.82 -10.43 -5.54
N GLN A 46 -23.33 -10.99 -4.44
CA GLN A 46 -23.64 -12.36 -4.04
C GLN A 46 -25.13 -12.54 -3.77
N ILE A 47 -25.73 -11.61 -3.03
CA ILE A 47 -27.16 -11.62 -2.73
C ILE A 47 -27.97 -11.50 -4.03
N LYS A 48 -27.60 -10.57 -4.91
CA LYS A 48 -28.27 -10.38 -6.20
C LYS A 48 -28.19 -11.62 -7.06
N PHE A 49 -27.04 -12.29 -7.06
CA PHE A 49 -26.86 -13.53 -7.82
C PHE A 49 -27.77 -14.64 -7.27
N GLU A 50 -27.81 -14.81 -5.95
CA GLU A 50 -28.66 -15.80 -5.30
C GLU A 50 -30.15 -15.57 -5.55
N MET A 51 -30.53 -14.29 -5.68
CA MET A 51 -31.93 -13.91 -5.96
C MET A 51 -32.27 -13.93 -7.47
N GLY A 52 -31.32 -14.31 -8.33
CA GLY A 52 -31.52 -14.33 -9.77
C GLY A 52 -31.52 -12.97 -10.44
N MET A 53 -31.06 -11.93 -9.73
CA MET A 53 -31.03 -10.53 -10.23
C MET A 53 -29.72 -10.19 -10.96
N LEU A 54 -28.75 -11.08 -10.93
CA LEU A 54 -27.45 -10.88 -11.56
C LEU A 54 -27.09 -12.14 -12.35
N GLY A 55 -26.68 -11.98 -13.61
CA GLY A 55 -26.24 -13.09 -14.44
C GLY A 55 -24.93 -13.69 -13.97
N ARG A 56 -24.71 -14.95 -14.34
CA ARG A 56 -23.50 -15.67 -13.92
C ARG A 56 -22.21 -15.01 -14.42
N ALA A 57 -22.21 -14.57 -15.69
CA ALA A 57 -21.05 -13.89 -16.26
C ALA A 57 -20.74 -12.59 -15.55
N GLU A 58 -21.77 -11.81 -15.20
CA GLU A 58 -21.64 -10.56 -14.46
C GLU A 58 -21.12 -10.81 -13.03
N TYR A 59 -21.64 -11.88 -12.40
CA TYR A 59 -21.19 -12.25 -11.05
C TYR A 59 -19.73 -12.68 -11.06
N GLU A 60 -19.32 -13.50 -12.01
CA GLU A 60 -17.91 -13.92 -12.15
C GLU A 60 -16.98 -12.73 -12.43
N ALA A 61 -17.40 -11.79 -13.28
CA ALA A 61 -16.65 -10.58 -13.55
C ALA A 61 -16.50 -9.73 -12.28
N ALA A 62 -17.55 -9.60 -11.48
CA ALA A 62 -17.50 -8.88 -10.22
C ALA A 62 -16.53 -9.53 -9.22
N GLN A 63 -16.51 -10.87 -9.17
CA GLN A 63 -15.56 -11.60 -8.32
C GLN A 63 -14.12 -11.37 -8.76
N MET A 64 -13.86 -11.33 -10.07
CA MET A 64 -12.53 -11.06 -10.59
C MET A 64 -12.06 -9.64 -10.22
N MET A 65 -12.97 -8.67 -10.23
CA MET A 65 -12.65 -7.31 -9.79
C MET A 65 -12.29 -7.28 -8.30
N TYR A 66 -13.02 -8.01 -7.46
CA TYR A 66 -12.71 -8.09 -6.04
C TYR A 66 -11.31 -8.69 -5.81
N ILE A 67 -10.98 -9.76 -6.50
CA ILE A 67 -9.66 -10.40 -6.42
C ILE A 67 -8.56 -9.42 -6.83
N SER A 68 -8.81 -8.61 -7.86
CA SER A 68 -7.87 -7.57 -8.31
C SER A 68 -7.64 -6.52 -7.21
N TYR A 69 -8.68 -6.05 -6.55
CA TYR A 69 -8.55 -5.09 -5.44
C TYR A 69 -7.81 -5.70 -4.25
N GLU A 70 -8.08 -6.97 -3.94
CA GLU A 70 -7.38 -7.69 -2.88
C GLU A 70 -5.88 -7.82 -3.19
N ALA A 71 -5.53 -8.16 -4.42
CA ALA A 71 -4.14 -8.26 -4.87
C ALA A 71 -3.43 -6.90 -4.79
N SER A 72 -4.12 -5.82 -5.17
CA SER A 72 -3.58 -4.46 -5.09
C SER A 72 -3.32 -4.04 -3.64
N ALA A 73 -4.22 -4.39 -2.72
CA ALA A 73 -4.05 -4.08 -1.31
C ALA A 73 -2.86 -4.85 -0.71
N ARG A 74 -2.68 -6.11 -1.09
CA ARG A 74 -1.53 -6.91 -0.65
C ARG A 74 -0.23 -6.33 -1.17
N LEU A 75 -0.19 -5.91 -2.42
CA LEU A 75 0.98 -5.28 -3.02
C LEU A 75 1.32 -3.97 -2.30
N ALA A 76 0.32 -3.14 -2.01
CA ALA A 76 0.52 -1.91 -1.27
C ALA A 76 1.07 -2.17 0.13
N ALA A 77 0.60 -3.23 0.81
CA ALA A 77 1.10 -3.63 2.12
C ALA A 77 2.57 -4.05 2.06
N VAL A 78 2.95 -4.84 1.05
CA VAL A 78 4.35 -5.26 0.85
C VAL A 78 5.23 -4.05 0.56
N ASN A 79 4.77 -3.13 -0.28
CA ASN A 79 5.51 -1.92 -0.61
C ASN A 79 5.69 -1.02 0.62
N LEU A 80 4.67 -0.91 1.45
CA LEU A 80 4.76 -0.16 2.70
C LEU A 80 5.76 -0.80 3.66
N LEU A 81 5.71 -2.12 3.82
CA LEU A 81 6.64 -2.84 4.68
C LEU A 81 8.08 -2.67 4.21
N SER A 82 8.31 -2.73 2.90
CA SER A 82 9.63 -2.49 2.32
C SER A 82 10.12 -1.07 2.62
N ALA A 83 9.26 -0.06 2.51
CA ALA A 83 9.60 1.32 2.83
C ALA A 83 9.91 1.50 4.31
N VAL A 84 9.16 0.84 5.20
CA VAL A 84 9.42 0.85 6.64
C VAL A 84 10.78 0.23 6.94
N ASN A 85 11.10 -0.89 6.32
CA ASN A 85 12.39 -1.55 6.50
C ASN A 85 13.55 -0.64 6.04
N THR A 86 13.38 0.01 4.89
CA THR A 86 14.39 0.95 4.37
C THR A 86 14.60 2.11 5.34
N TYR A 87 13.52 2.65 5.89
CA TYR A 87 13.59 3.73 6.87
C TYR A 87 14.31 3.28 8.14
N ASN A 88 13.98 2.10 8.66
CA ASN A 88 14.61 1.56 9.86
C ASN A 88 16.10 1.32 9.66
N TRP A 89 16.50 0.78 8.51
CA TRP A 89 17.91 0.59 8.18
C TRP A 89 18.66 1.93 8.11
N ALA A 90 18.04 2.94 7.52
CA ALA A 90 18.63 4.27 7.43
C ALA A 90 18.83 4.89 8.82
N MET A 91 17.84 4.75 9.70
CA MET A 91 17.92 5.24 11.07
C MET A 91 19.00 4.52 11.88
N GLN A 92 19.12 3.20 11.73
CA GLN A 92 20.18 2.43 12.38
C GLN A 92 21.57 2.87 11.91
N GLY A 93 21.70 3.14 10.61
CA GLY A 93 22.96 3.66 10.06
C GLY A 93 23.35 5.01 10.67
N ILE A 94 22.40 5.91 10.86
CA ILE A 94 22.62 7.20 11.48
C ILE A 94 23.02 7.04 12.94
N LEU A 95 22.34 6.17 13.68
CA LEU A 95 22.66 5.92 15.09
C LEU A 95 24.04 5.31 15.27
N SER A 96 24.49 4.48 14.33
CA SER A 96 25.82 3.88 14.40
C SER A 96 26.94 4.88 14.08
N LEU A 97 26.62 6.01 13.42
CA LEU A 97 27.56 7.09 13.15
C LEU A 97 27.71 8.05 14.32
N SER A 98 26.79 8.03 15.26
CA SER A 98 26.86 8.85 16.45
C SER A 98 27.53 8.08 17.59
#